data_206c07225c8f0e0ad5214fe9fa0df813
#
_entry.id   206c07225c8f0e0ad5214fe9fa0df813
#
_cell.length_a   1.000
_cell.length_b   1.000
_cell.length_c   1.000
_cell.angle_alpha   90.00
_cell.angle_beta   90.00
_cell.angle_gamma   90.00
#
_symmetry.space_group_name_H-M   'P 1'
#
loop_
_entity.id
_entity.type
_entity.pdbx_description
1 polymer ?
#
loop_
_entity_poly.entity_id
_entity_poly.type
_entity_poly.pdbx_seq_one_letter_code
_entity_poly.pdbx_strand_id
1 'polypeptide(L)'
;MINFILENFDTIFKNKTSLETLDKVILDLAIKGKLVEQNQDDEPASELIKRIKAEKQRLIDEKVIKKEKPLPPIEDEEIPFDIPNNWEWVRLGNIIQVINGYAYKSNEYVKESKYQLIRLGNVKNNFLKLNISEIYLDKTVIEKTDLQRIKENDILVTLTGTRGRRDYFYTVRVSENDLKSKELYLNQRVGNLRIFKEIESKYINILLKSSYILDKIFLTETGTANQGNIGTEEVKKLVLCIPPIEEQKRIVSKVEKLQSIIKDLKEIYIKNQNNRENLKKSLLSEIESQSSDKDLLKNLETVFTNFDKIIKTKEDIKDIRNLILSLAIKGKLVEQNQDDEKASELIKRIKAEKQRLIDEKVIKKEKPLPPIEDEEIPFDIPNSWEWVRFVDLCSVLTCGYASTPKYEKTGKAFISAKNVKPYKFLLDDYKFISEELYSKLTANTKPEKGDILLTRVGAGIGEATIIDVDLDFAIYVSLTLIKLIKNKVVAKYILLYINSPFFRELMIESTFGKNTSQGNLNVKKLRELPIPLPPIEEQKRIVSKVESLMKICDLLEEKITLNEKISENLLLSFIK
;
A
#
# COMPACT_ATOMS: atom_id res chain seq x y z
N MET A 1 -11.27 14.42 -25.75
CA MET A 1 -10.67 13.58 -24.70
C MET A 1 -9.82 14.40 -23.70
N ILE A 2 -8.74 15.08 -24.12
CA ILE A 2 -7.88 15.86 -23.20
C ILE A 2 -8.68 16.94 -22.45
N ASN A 3 -9.54 17.70 -23.12
CA ASN A 3 -10.39 18.72 -22.47
C ASN A 3 -11.34 18.09 -21.44
N PHE A 4 -11.95 16.95 -21.75
CA PHE A 4 -12.79 16.21 -20.79
C PHE A 4 -11.98 15.73 -19.57
N ILE A 5 -10.75 15.27 -19.76
CA ILE A 5 -9.84 14.88 -18.68
C ILE A 5 -9.51 16.09 -17.81
N LEU A 6 -9.24 17.25 -18.40
CA LEU A 6 -8.96 18.49 -17.66
C LEU A 6 -10.19 19.01 -16.91
N GLU A 7 -11.38 18.97 -17.53
CA GLU A 7 -12.65 19.37 -16.90
C GLU A 7 -13.06 18.47 -15.73
N ASN A 8 -12.70 17.19 -15.79
CA ASN A 8 -12.99 16.21 -14.74
C ASN A 8 -11.77 15.81 -13.91
N PHE A 9 -10.72 16.65 -13.94
CA PHE A 9 -9.42 16.33 -13.34
C PHE A 9 -9.54 15.92 -11.87
N ASP A 10 -10.21 16.69 -11.04
CA ASP A 10 -10.38 16.43 -9.60
C ASP A 10 -11.21 15.17 -9.32
N THR A 11 -12.01 14.72 -10.28
CA THR A 11 -12.82 13.49 -10.16
C THR A 11 -12.01 12.26 -10.56
N ILE A 12 -11.20 12.38 -11.61
CA ILE A 12 -10.44 11.28 -12.21
C ILE A 12 -9.12 11.06 -11.45
N PHE A 13 -8.42 12.12 -11.05
CA PHE A 13 -7.06 12.06 -10.49
C PHE A 13 -7.02 12.26 -8.97
N LYS A 14 -7.76 11.42 -8.25
CA LYS A 14 -7.81 11.45 -6.78
C LYS A 14 -6.60 10.80 -6.10
N ASN A 15 -5.77 10.06 -6.84
CA ASN A 15 -4.62 9.36 -6.28
C ASN A 15 -3.41 9.33 -7.24
N LYS A 16 -2.25 8.98 -6.74
CA LYS A 16 -1.00 8.90 -7.49
C LYS A 16 -1.08 7.90 -8.65
N THR A 17 -1.77 6.78 -8.45
CA THR A 17 -1.93 5.71 -9.45
C THR A 17 -2.67 6.21 -10.69
N SER A 18 -3.67 7.08 -10.51
CA SER A 18 -4.42 7.69 -11.63
C SER A 18 -3.51 8.53 -12.55
N LEU A 19 -2.57 9.30 -11.97
CA LEU A 19 -1.60 10.10 -12.74
C LEU A 19 -0.57 9.22 -13.47
N GLU A 20 -0.22 8.05 -12.92
CA GLU A 20 0.64 7.06 -13.58
C GLU A 20 -0.11 6.39 -14.76
N THR A 21 -1.41 6.16 -14.60
CA THR A 21 -2.27 5.61 -15.67
C THR A 21 -2.41 6.60 -16.84
N LEU A 22 -2.52 7.91 -16.56
CA LEU A 22 -2.58 8.94 -17.60
C LEU A 22 -1.32 8.93 -18.49
N ASP A 23 -0.14 8.76 -17.90
CA ASP A 23 1.12 8.66 -18.65
C ASP A 23 1.08 7.49 -19.65
N LYS A 24 0.57 6.31 -19.21
CA LYS A 24 0.38 5.14 -20.09
C LYS A 24 -0.62 5.43 -21.22
N VAL A 25 -1.75 6.07 -20.91
CA VAL A 25 -2.76 6.44 -21.92
C VAL A 25 -2.18 7.36 -22.99
N ILE A 26 -1.37 8.36 -22.61
CA ILE A 26 -0.71 9.25 -23.55
C ILE A 26 0.23 8.46 -24.49
N LEU A 27 1.02 7.54 -23.96
CA LEU A 27 1.90 6.70 -24.77
C LEU A 27 1.09 5.79 -25.72
N ASP A 28 0.00 5.20 -25.25
CA ASP A 28 -0.86 4.35 -26.09
C ASP A 28 -1.58 5.14 -27.20
N LEU A 29 -2.00 6.38 -26.92
CA LEU A 29 -2.54 7.27 -27.96
C LEU A 29 -1.47 7.69 -28.99
N ALA A 30 -0.24 7.91 -28.51
CA ALA A 30 0.89 8.27 -29.37
C ALA A 30 1.21 7.16 -30.39
N ILE A 31 1.22 5.90 -29.95
CA ILE A 31 1.53 4.77 -30.83
C ILE A 31 0.37 4.37 -31.77
N LYS A 32 -0.87 4.78 -31.45
CA LYS A 32 -2.06 4.51 -32.29
C LYS A 32 -2.36 5.64 -33.29
N GLY A 33 -1.49 6.66 -33.40
CA GLY A 33 -1.70 7.82 -34.27
C GLY A 33 -2.89 8.70 -33.87
N LYS A 34 -3.31 8.66 -32.58
CA LYS A 34 -4.48 9.38 -32.06
C LYS A 34 -4.11 10.60 -31.19
N LEU A 35 -2.81 10.89 -31.03
CA LEU A 35 -2.36 11.97 -30.15
C LEU A 35 -2.21 13.33 -30.87
N VAL A 36 -1.93 13.32 -32.15
CA VAL A 36 -1.76 14.49 -33.01
C VAL A 36 -2.59 14.33 -34.28
N GLU A 37 -2.90 15.44 -34.92
CA GLU A 37 -3.61 15.42 -36.22
C GLU A 37 -2.69 14.90 -37.33
N GLN A 38 -3.29 14.10 -38.21
CA GLN A 38 -2.62 13.60 -39.41
C GLN A 38 -2.48 14.73 -40.43
N ASN A 39 -1.28 14.84 -41.03
CA ASN A 39 -1.04 15.78 -42.12
C ASN A 39 -0.81 14.98 -43.42
N GLN A 40 -1.63 15.26 -44.44
CA GLN A 40 -1.56 14.58 -45.74
C GLN A 40 -0.31 14.97 -46.55
N ASP A 41 0.30 16.13 -46.23
CA ASP A 41 1.50 16.61 -46.90
C ASP A 41 2.77 15.99 -46.35
N ASP A 42 2.71 15.25 -45.26
CA ASP A 42 3.86 14.53 -44.71
C ASP A 42 4.28 13.39 -45.66
N GLU A 43 5.59 13.27 -45.90
CA GLU A 43 6.12 12.17 -46.67
C GLU A 43 5.77 10.81 -45.99
N PRO A 44 5.16 9.86 -46.73
CA PRO A 44 4.75 8.57 -46.12
C PRO A 44 5.94 7.82 -45.50
N ALA A 45 5.69 7.14 -44.38
CA ALA A 45 6.72 6.35 -43.67
C ALA A 45 7.38 5.29 -44.56
N SER A 46 6.67 4.79 -45.59
CA SER A 46 7.25 3.85 -46.58
C SER A 46 8.50 4.38 -47.26
N GLU A 47 8.53 5.68 -47.62
CA GLU A 47 9.71 6.29 -48.21
C GLU A 47 10.86 6.45 -47.21
N LEU A 48 10.55 6.85 -46.00
CA LEU A 48 11.52 6.87 -44.88
C LEU A 48 12.17 5.49 -44.66
N ILE A 49 11.33 4.43 -44.61
CA ILE A 49 11.83 3.03 -44.43
C ILE A 49 12.71 2.58 -45.61
N LYS A 50 12.41 2.99 -46.86
CA LYS A 50 13.26 2.71 -48.01
C LYS A 50 14.65 3.34 -47.85
N ARG A 51 14.71 4.61 -47.41
CA ARG A 51 15.99 5.30 -47.17
C ARG A 51 16.81 4.64 -46.07
N ILE A 52 16.16 4.24 -44.98
CA ILE A 52 16.82 3.53 -43.87
C ILE A 52 17.41 2.19 -44.32
N LYS A 53 16.64 1.41 -45.13
CA LYS A 53 17.14 0.18 -45.71
C LYS A 53 18.36 0.40 -46.61
N ALA A 54 18.34 1.44 -47.42
CA ALA A 54 19.46 1.81 -48.27
C ALA A 54 20.70 2.22 -47.46
N GLU A 55 20.51 3.04 -46.41
CA GLU A 55 21.59 3.41 -45.49
C GLU A 55 22.16 2.21 -44.74
N LYS A 56 21.33 1.31 -44.25
CA LYS A 56 21.77 0.06 -43.59
C LYS A 56 22.61 -0.78 -44.56
N GLN A 57 22.17 -0.92 -45.83
CA GLN A 57 22.90 -1.68 -46.83
C GLN A 57 24.25 -1.03 -47.13
N ARG A 58 24.29 0.31 -47.28
CA ARG A 58 25.53 1.08 -47.48
C ARG A 58 26.53 0.81 -46.35
N LEU A 59 26.10 0.89 -45.08
CA LEU A 59 26.96 0.63 -43.93
C LEU A 59 27.45 -0.83 -43.85
N ILE A 60 26.69 -1.79 -44.38
CA ILE A 60 27.11 -3.18 -44.52
C ILE A 60 28.20 -3.30 -45.60
N ASP A 61 27.99 -2.69 -46.75
CA ASP A 61 28.93 -2.72 -47.89
C ASP A 61 30.26 -2.03 -47.53
N GLU A 62 30.21 -0.94 -46.77
CA GLU A 62 31.36 -0.25 -46.20
C GLU A 62 32.00 -0.99 -45.00
N LYS A 63 31.45 -2.15 -44.59
CA LYS A 63 31.91 -2.95 -43.43
C LYS A 63 31.89 -2.20 -42.09
N VAL A 64 31.09 -1.14 -41.96
CA VAL A 64 30.88 -0.41 -40.72
C VAL A 64 30.01 -1.23 -39.75
N ILE A 65 29.03 -1.94 -40.29
CA ILE A 65 28.19 -2.88 -39.55
C ILE A 65 28.24 -4.26 -40.19
N LYS A 66 28.05 -5.29 -39.35
CA LYS A 66 28.02 -6.68 -39.83
C LYS A 66 26.67 -7.00 -40.49
N LYS A 67 26.72 -7.79 -41.60
CA LYS A 67 25.53 -8.33 -42.22
C LYS A 67 24.87 -9.32 -41.23
N GLU A 68 23.60 -9.13 -40.94
CA GLU A 68 22.79 -10.00 -40.09
C GLU A 68 21.88 -10.89 -40.94
N LYS A 69 21.35 -11.95 -40.33
CA LYS A 69 20.30 -12.77 -40.97
C LYS A 69 19.03 -11.92 -41.13
N PRO A 70 18.31 -12.04 -42.25
CA PRO A 70 17.03 -11.36 -42.41
C PRO A 70 16.06 -11.73 -41.26
N LEU A 71 15.35 -10.75 -40.76
CA LEU A 71 14.25 -10.99 -39.81
C LEU A 71 13.04 -11.59 -40.55
N PRO A 72 12.21 -12.39 -39.87
CA PRO A 72 11.00 -12.93 -40.47
C PRO A 72 10.05 -11.78 -40.90
N PRO A 73 9.21 -12.00 -41.92
CA PRO A 73 8.17 -11.03 -42.27
C PRO A 73 7.25 -10.80 -41.07
N ILE A 74 6.49 -9.71 -41.10
CA ILE A 74 5.46 -9.43 -40.11
C ILE A 74 4.20 -10.15 -40.57
N GLU A 75 3.66 -11.00 -39.72
CA GLU A 75 2.40 -11.72 -39.96
C GLU A 75 1.21 -10.90 -39.46
N ASP A 76 0.02 -11.07 -40.02
CA ASP A 76 -1.18 -10.30 -39.66
C ASP A 76 -1.55 -10.43 -38.17
N GLU A 77 -1.31 -11.61 -37.59
CA GLU A 77 -1.57 -11.87 -36.15
C GLU A 77 -0.63 -11.11 -35.20
N GLU A 78 0.47 -10.58 -35.70
CA GLU A 78 1.41 -9.77 -34.94
C GLU A 78 0.98 -8.31 -34.86
N ILE A 79 0.08 -7.87 -35.76
CA ILE A 79 -0.44 -6.48 -35.84
C ILE A 79 -1.50 -6.30 -34.77
N PRO A 80 -1.27 -5.44 -33.76
CA PRO A 80 -2.15 -5.37 -32.58
C PRO A 80 -3.34 -4.42 -32.77
N PHE A 81 -3.27 -3.46 -33.71
CA PHE A 81 -4.27 -2.43 -33.98
C PHE A 81 -4.04 -1.77 -35.33
N ASP A 82 -5.05 -1.09 -35.82
CA ASP A 82 -4.97 -0.30 -37.04
C ASP A 82 -4.14 0.97 -36.84
N ILE A 83 -3.36 1.35 -37.83
CA ILE A 83 -2.56 2.56 -37.88
C ILE A 83 -2.99 3.46 -39.05
N PRO A 84 -2.71 4.78 -39.04
CA PRO A 84 -2.93 5.65 -40.19
C PRO A 84 -2.29 5.14 -41.48
N ASN A 85 -2.90 5.38 -42.64
CA ASN A 85 -2.47 4.85 -43.93
C ASN A 85 -1.06 5.29 -44.39
N ASN A 86 -0.55 6.38 -43.84
CA ASN A 86 0.79 6.90 -44.12
C ASN A 86 1.87 6.38 -43.14
N TRP A 87 1.48 5.49 -42.19
CA TRP A 87 2.40 4.81 -41.28
C TRP A 87 2.82 3.44 -41.81
N GLU A 88 3.89 2.87 -41.25
CA GLU A 88 4.40 1.55 -41.61
C GLU A 88 4.67 0.69 -40.37
N TRP A 89 4.31 -0.59 -40.47
CA TRP A 89 4.77 -1.58 -39.48
C TRP A 89 6.15 -2.10 -39.83
N VAL A 90 7.10 -2.06 -38.89
CA VAL A 90 8.48 -2.50 -39.12
C VAL A 90 9.00 -3.33 -37.95
N ARG A 91 9.90 -4.28 -38.24
CA ARG A 91 10.72 -4.93 -37.21
C ARG A 91 11.74 -3.92 -36.68
N LEU A 92 11.88 -3.81 -35.35
CA LEU A 92 12.84 -2.88 -34.74
C LEU A 92 14.27 -3.07 -35.27
N GLY A 93 14.72 -4.32 -35.42
CA GLY A 93 16.05 -4.64 -35.96
C GLY A 93 16.28 -4.20 -37.41
N ASN A 94 15.23 -3.78 -38.16
CA ASN A 94 15.40 -3.22 -39.50
C ASN A 94 15.80 -1.73 -39.48
N ILE A 95 15.53 -1.05 -38.36
CA ILE A 95 15.71 0.41 -38.22
C ILE A 95 16.76 0.79 -37.19
N ILE A 96 17.39 -0.20 -36.54
CA ILE A 96 18.46 0.00 -35.55
C ILE A 96 19.63 -0.95 -35.80
N GLN A 97 20.76 -0.59 -35.21
CA GLN A 97 21.87 -1.49 -34.90
C GLN A 97 21.84 -1.83 -33.42
N VAL A 98 21.76 -3.11 -33.07
CA VAL A 98 21.86 -3.57 -31.68
C VAL A 98 23.34 -3.78 -31.35
N ILE A 99 23.81 -3.13 -30.29
CA ILE A 99 25.18 -3.25 -29.79
C ILE A 99 25.10 -3.89 -28.40
N ASN A 100 25.68 -5.07 -28.27
CA ASN A 100 25.82 -5.73 -26.98
C ASN A 100 26.99 -5.12 -26.20
N GLY A 101 26.80 -4.97 -24.89
CA GLY A 101 27.88 -4.53 -24.02
C GLY A 101 29.01 -5.56 -23.89
N TYR A 102 30.17 -5.09 -23.46
CA TYR A 102 31.35 -5.94 -23.26
C TYR A 102 31.50 -6.39 -21.82
N ALA A 103 32.05 -7.58 -21.60
CA ALA A 103 32.28 -8.16 -20.27
C ALA A 103 33.65 -7.69 -19.71
N TYR A 104 33.72 -6.44 -19.28
CA TYR A 104 34.91 -5.90 -18.68
C TYR A 104 35.29 -6.60 -17.40
N LYS A 105 36.57 -6.91 -17.21
CA LYS A 105 37.13 -7.58 -16.05
C LYS A 105 37.53 -6.56 -14.98
N SER A 106 37.51 -6.94 -13.70
CA SER A 106 37.87 -6.05 -12.60
C SER A 106 39.29 -5.51 -12.62
N ASN A 107 40.24 -6.23 -13.26
CA ASN A 107 41.62 -5.77 -13.45
C ASN A 107 41.76 -4.72 -14.56
N GLU A 108 40.70 -4.46 -15.32
CA GLU A 108 40.63 -3.40 -16.36
C GLU A 108 40.05 -2.10 -15.78
N TYR A 109 39.69 -2.10 -14.48
CA TYR A 109 39.13 -0.94 -13.80
C TYR A 109 40.25 -0.08 -13.21
N VAL A 110 40.09 1.21 -13.31
CA VAL A 110 40.99 2.22 -12.73
C VAL A 110 40.23 3.13 -11.77
N LYS A 111 40.94 3.79 -10.84
CA LYS A 111 40.31 4.67 -9.85
C LYS A 111 39.68 5.91 -10.48
N GLU A 112 40.29 6.41 -11.55
CA GLU A 112 39.85 7.63 -12.22
C GLU A 112 40.25 7.61 -13.70
N SER A 113 39.34 7.97 -14.59
CA SER A 113 39.62 8.28 -16.00
C SER A 113 38.41 9.03 -16.60
N LYS A 114 38.56 9.46 -17.87
CA LYS A 114 37.42 10.02 -18.62
C LYS A 114 36.48 8.96 -19.19
N TYR A 115 36.82 7.68 -19.08
CA TYR A 115 36.08 6.55 -19.65
C TYR A 115 35.26 5.87 -18.58
N GLN A 116 33.95 6.12 -18.53
CA GLN A 116 33.05 5.57 -17.51
C GLN A 116 32.27 4.36 -18.03
N LEU A 117 32.27 3.29 -17.27
CA LEU A 117 31.50 2.09 -17.56
C LEU A 117 30.04 2.22 -17.10
N ILE A 118 29.10 2.06 -18.04
CA ILE A 118 27.67 2.08 -17.77
C ILE A 118 27.18 0.64 -17.53
N ARG A 119 26.70 0.42 -16.32
CA ARG A 119 26.17 -0.88 -15.87
C ARG A 119 24.67 -0.79 -15.65
N LEU A 120 24.03 -1.94 -15.37
CA LEU A 120 22.60 -2.07 -15.12
C LEU A 120 22.07 -1.05 -14.10
N GLY A 121 22.81 -0.82 -13.01
CA GLY A 121 22.41 0.12 -11.96
C GLY A 121 22.38 1.59 -12.40
N ASN A 122 23.13 1.94 -13.43
CA ASN A 122 23.20 3.32 -13.96
C ASN A 122 22.03 3.66 -14.88
N VAL A 123 21.41 2.66 -15.53
CA VAL A 123 20.28 2.86 -16.45
C VAL A 123 18.97 2.82 -15.67
N LYS A 124 18.23 3.92 -15.71
CA LYS A 124 16.90 4.06 -15.15
C LYS A 124 15.92 4.42 -16.26
N ASN A 125 14.65 4.18 -16.00
CA ASN A 125 13.65 4.60 -16.96
C ASN A 125 13.66 6.13 -17.08
N ASN A 126 13.99 6.65 -18.28
CA ASN A 126 14.11 8.06 -18.64
C ASN A 126 15.41 8.81 -18.28
N PHE A 127 16.32 8.29 -17.48
CA PHE A 127 17.56 9.00 -17.11
C PHE A 127 18.71 8.07 -16.76
N LEU A 128 19.93 8.57 -16.90
CA LEU A 128 21.15 7.91 -16.47
C LEU A 128 21.57 8.40 -15.08
N LYS A 129 21.87 7.47 -14.18
CA LYS A 129 22.51 7.77 -12.89
C LYS A 129 24.02 7.60 -13.01
N LEU A 130 24.71 8.63 -13.46
CA LEU A 130 26.16 8.59 -13.71
C LEU A 130 26.98 8.60 -12.41
N ASN A 131 26.46 9.20 -11.34
CA ASN A 131 27.16 9.42 -10.06
C ASN A 131 26.94 8.30 -9.03
N ILE A 132 26.53 7.11 -9.46
CA ILE A 132 26.31 5.96 -8.55
C ILE A 132 27.23 4.82 -8.95
N SER A 133 28.01 4.31 -8.00
CA SER A 133 28.92 3.18 -8.19
C SER A 133 29.78 3.34 -9.44
N GLU A 134 30.42 4.49 -9.56
CA GLU A 134 31.25 4.86 -10.71
C GLU A 134 32.38 3.85 -10.88
N ILE A 135 32.54 3.36 -12.11
CA ILE A 135 33.64 2.51 -12.51
C ILE A 135 34.24 3.14 -13.74
N TYR A 136 35.56 3.25 -13.75
CA TYR A 136 36.34 3.83 -14.85
C TYR A 136 37.21 2.75 -15.51
N LEU A 137 37.39 2.90 -16.83
CA LEU A 137 38.14 1.95 -17.65
C LEU A 137 39.51 2.52 -18.00
N ASP A 138 40.46 1.61 -18.15
CA ASP A 138 41.80 1.97 -18.64
C ASP A 138 41.77 2.28 -20.17
N LYS A 139 42.63 3.20 -20.62
CA LYS A 139 42.73 3.58 -22.03
C LYS A 139 43.05 2.40 -22.96
N THR A 140 43.86 1.46 -22.51
CA THR A 140 44.28 0.29 -23.31
C THR A 140 43.11 -0.65 -23.64
N VAL A 141 42.05 -0.67 -22.78
CA VAL A 141 40.85 -1.47 -22.99
C VAL A 141 39.92 -0.80 -24.01
N ILE A 142 39.88 0.53 -24.00
CA ILE A 142 39.02 1.35 -24.88
C ILE A 142 39.33 1.12 -26.36
N GLU A 143 40.62 1.03 -26.72
CA GLU A 143 41.06 0.81 -28.09
C GLU A 143 40.50 -0.51 -28.69
N LYS A 144 40.23 -1.50 -27.82
CA LYS A 144 39.65 -2.81 -28.21
C LYS A 144 38.12 -2.85 -28.18
N THR A 145 37.51 -1.86 -27.54
CA THR A 145 36.05 -1.83 -27.26
C THR A 145 35.36 -0.56 -27.77
N ASP A 146 35.90 0.05 -28.85
CA ASP A 146 35.32 1.27 -29.43
C ASP A 146 33.86 1.09 -29.90
N LEU A 147 33.46 -0.11 -30.33
CA LEU A 147 32.09 -0.42 -30.70
C LEU A 147 31.12 -0.18 -29.54
N GLN A 148 31.55 -0.43 -28.30
CA GLN A 148 30.76 -0.27 -27.09
C GLN A 148 30.69 1.18 -26.59
N ARG A 149 31.36 2.12 -27.26
CA ARG A 149 31.24 3.54 -26.94
C ARG A 149 29.84 4.03 -27.22
N ILE A 150 29.24 4.61 -26.18
CA ILE A 150 27.89 5.17 -26.22
C ILE A 150 27.93 6.53 -26.89
N LYS A 151 26.99 6.78 -27.79
CA LYS A 151 26.89 8.04 -28.56
C LYS A 151 25.58 8.75 -28.20
N GLU A 152 25.55 10.03 -28.55
CA GLU A 152 24.27 10.78 -28.46
C GLU A 152 23.20 10.13 -29.34
N ASN A 153 21.97 10.18 -28.87
CA ASN A 153 20.81 9.54 -29.48
C ASN A 153 20.78 8.00 -29.40
N ASP A 154 21.80 7.34 -28.86
CA ASP A 154 21.70 5.92 -28.52
C ASP A 154 20.59 5.70 -27.48
N ILE A 155 19.86 4.59 -27.57
CA ILE A 155 18.89 4.17 -26.54
C ILE A 155 19.48 2.99 -25.78
N LEU A 156 19.79 3.19 -24.52
CA LEU A 156 20.24 2.12 -23.64
C LEU A 156 19.05 1.37 -23.07
N VAL A 157 19.15 0.04 -23.01
CA VAL A 157 18.10 -0.81 -22.49
C VAL A 157 18.67 -1.83 -21.49
N THR A 158 18.01 -2.00 -20.34
CA THR A 158 18.37 -3.03 -19.36
C THR A 158 17.75 -4.36 -19.77
N LEU A 159 18.59 -5.40 -19.93
CA LEU A 159 18.17 -6.70 -20.45
C LEU A 159 17.99 -7.77 -19.39
N THR A 160 18.27 -7.45 -18.12
CA THR A 160 18.19 -8.39 -16.99
C THR A 160 17.55 -7.74 -15.77
N GLY A 161 16.81 -8.54 -14.99
CA GLY A 161 16.19 -8.10 -13.73
C GLY A 161 15.54 -9.26 -12.98
N THR A 162 14.50 -9.01 -12.20
CA THR A 162 13.78 -10.04 -11.44
C THR A 162 12.70 -10.67 -12.28
N ARG A 163 12.76 -11.98 -12.47
CA ARG A 163 11.78 -12.72 -13.28
C ARG A 163 10.34 -12.49 -12.79
N GLY A 164 9.43 -12.20 -13.72
CA GLY A 164 8.01 -11.98 -13.48
C GLY A 164 7.65 -10.65 -12.82
N ARG A 165 8.63 -9.80 -12.43
CA ARG A 165 8.36 -8.50 -11.78
C ARG A 165 8.32 -7.32 -12.73
N ARG A 166 8.77 -7.47 -13.98
CA ARG A 166 8.88 -6.39 -14.97
C ARG A 166 9.64 -5.16 -14.43
N ASP A 167 10.66 -5.38 -13.60
CA ASP A 167 11.51 -4.36 -12.97
C ASP A 167 12.80 -4.09 -13.76
N TYR A 168 12.79 -4.39 -15.05
CA TYR A 168 13.83 -4.15 -16.01
C TYR A 168 13.22 -3.88 -17.41
N PHE A 169 14.01 -3.92 -18.48
CA PHE A 169 13.67 -3.35 -19.78
C PHE A 169 13.46 -1.83 -19.69
N TYR A 170 14.18 -1.18 -18.76
CA TYR A 170 14.22 0.27 -18.68
C TYR A 170 14.97 0.84 -19.87
N THR A 171 14.38 1.84 -20.51
CA THR A 171 14.97 2.49 -21.68
C THR A 171 15.27 3.95 -21.39
N VAL A 172 16.45 4.41 -21.86
CA VAL A 172 16.85 5.80 -21.76
C VAL A 172 17.57 6.22 -23.03
N ARG A 173 17.14 7.32 -23.64
CA ARG A 173 17.87 7.98 -24.73
C ARG A 173 19.02 8.79 -24.15
N VAL A 174 20.21 8.59 -24.67
CA VAL A 174 21.40 9.32 -24.27
C VAL A 174 21.36 10.72 -24.87
N SER A 175 21.46 11.74 -24.01
CA SER A 175 21.50 13.14 -24.39
C SER A 175 22.93 13.65 -24.47
N GLU A 176 23.14 14.82 -25.13
CA GLU A 176 24.41 15.53 -25.12
C GLU A 176 24.90 15.81 -23.69
N ASN A 177 23.99 16.16 -22.78
CA ASN A 177 24.30 16.42 -21.37
C ASN A 177 24.94 15.23 -20.67
N ASP A 178 24.49 14.00 -20.99
CA ASP A 178 25.04 12.78 -20.40
C ASP A 178 26.49 12.52 -20.81
N LEU A 179 26.94 13.10 -21.92
CA LEU A 179 28.27 12.92 -22.52
C LEU A 179 29.24 14.07 -22.24
N LYS A 180 28.77 15.17 -21.60
CA LYS A 180 29.61 16.39 -21.43
C LYS A 180 30.89 16.18 -20.62
N SER A 181 30.87 15.34 -19.62
CA SER A 181 31.97 15.18 -18.66
C SER A 181 32.77 13.90 -18.85
N LYS A 182 32.20 12.88 -19.47
CA LYS A 182 32.79 11.53 -19.58
C LYS A 182 32.44 10.89 -20.91
N GLU A 183 33.34 10.04 -21.38
CA GLU A 183 33.06 9.09 -22.46
C GLU A 183 32.48 7.81 -21.85
N LEU A 184 31.28 7.40 -22.28
CA LEU A 184 30.53 6.31 -21.69
C LEU A 184 30.71 5.03 -22.50
N TYR A 185 30.87 3.89 -21.79
CA TYR A 185 31.07 2.56 -22.38
C TYR A 185 30.09 1.54 -21.81
N LEU A 186 29.65 0.61 -22.64
CA LEU A 186 28.53 -0.28 -22.38
C LEU A 186 28.94 -1.61 -21.76
N ASN A 187 28.42 -1.94 -20.57
CA ASN A 187 28.60 -3.24 -19.91
C ASN A 187 27.65 -4.32 -20.47
N GLN A 188 28.06 -5.60 -20.41
CA GLN A 188 27.39 -6.78 -20.97
C GLN A 188 25.89 -6.96 -20.62
N ARG A 189 25.40 -6.37 -19.52
CA ARG A 189 24.00 -6.49 -19.07
C ARG A 189 23.10 -5.37 -19.56
N VAL A 190 23.64 -4.45 -20.34
CA VAL A 190 22.93 -3.34 -20.96
C VAL A 190 23.07 -3.45 -22.46
N GLY A 191 21.96 -3.36 -23.18
CA GLY A 191 21.95 -3.26 -24.64
C GLY A 191 21.98 -1.81 -25.07
N ASN A 192 22.54 -1.53 -26.23
CA ASN A 192 22.44 -0.25 -26.90
C ASN A 192 21.74 -0.41 -28.24
N LEU A 193 20.65 0.30 -28.41
CA LEU A 193 19.84 0.39 -29.63
C LEU A 193 20.26 1.67 -30.36
N ARG A 194 21.24 1.57 -31.26
CA ARG A 194 21.71 2.69 -32.07
C ARG A 194 20.82 2.86 -33.29
N ILE A 195 20.14 3.98 -33.36
CA ILE A 195 19.15 4.28 -34.39
C ILE A 195 19.84 4.83 -35.64
N PHE A 196 19.35 4.43 -36.82
CA PHE A 196 19.80 5.07 -38.05
C PHE A 196 19.29 6.52 -38.15
N LYS A 197 20.09 7.42 -38.76
CA LYS A 197 19.96 8.88 -38.64
C LYS A 197 18.59 9.47 -39.02
N GLU A 198 17.81 8.82 -39.82
CA GLU A 198 16.55 9.36 -40.34
C GLU A 198 15.32 9.13 -39.47
N ILE A 199 15.47 8.56 -38.26
CA ILE A 199 14.38 8.34 -37.31
C ILE A 199 14.59 9.18 -36.06
N GLU A 200 13.49 9.72 -35.53
CA GLU A 200 13.51 10.44 -34.26
C GLU A 200 13.72 9.47 -33.08
N SER A 201 14.90 9.53 -32.47
CA SER A 201 15.26 8.61 -31.36
C SER A 201 14.34 8.72 -30.14
N LYS A 202 13.81 9.92 -29.87
CA LYS A 202 12.86 10.15 -28.80
C LYS A 202 11.54 9.40 -29.07
N TYR A 203 11.11 9.34 -30.34
CA TYR A 203 9.92 8.59 -30.72
C TYR A 203 10.07 7.09 -30.47
N ILE A 204 11.19 6.49 -30.87
CA ILE A 204 11.50 5.09 -30.60
C ILE A 204 11.54 4.82 -29.08
N ASN A 205 12.14 5.73 -28.30
CA ASN A 205 12.17 5.60 -26.84
C ASN A 205 10.75 5.67 -26.20
N ILE A 206 9.84 6.42 -26.80
CA ILE A 206 8.40 6.46 -26.43
C ILE A 206 7.74 5.12 -26.73
N LEU A 207 7.91 4.60 -27.95
CA LEU A 207 7.37 3.31 -28.37
C LEU A 207 7.78 2.17 -27.44
N LEU A 208 9.07 2.08 -27.09
CA LEU A 208 9.63 1.04 -26.23
C LEU A 208 9.05 1.03 -24.81
N LYS A 209 8.40 2.12 -24.39
CA LYS A 209 7.74 2.27 -23.08
C LYS A 209 6.25 2.04 -23.11
N SER A 210 5.66 1.87 -24.30
CA SER A 210 4.24 1.63 -24.45
C SER A 210 3.84 0.28 -23.84
N SER A 211 2.59 0.21 -23.34
CA SER A 211 2.04 -1.03 -22.77
C SER A 211 2.14 -2.18 -23.76
N TYR A 212 1.85 -1.93 -25.04
CA TYR A 212 1.95 -2.92 -26.12
C TYR A 212 3.34 -3.56 -26.21
N ILE A 213 4.40 -2.75 -26.30
CA ILE A 213 5.78 -3.27 -26.42
C ILE A 213 6.22 -3.97 -25.14
N LEU A 214 5.90 -3.42 -23.97
CA LEU A 214 6.23 -4.08 -22.70
C LEU A 214 5.53 -5.43 -22.55
N ASP A 215 4.27 -5.53 -22.92
CA ASP A 215 3.55 -6.81 -22.87
C ASP A 215 4.15 -7.85 -23.83
N LYS A 216 4.48 -7.44 -25.05
CA LYS A 216 5.10 -8.34 -26.04
C LYS A 216 6.49 -8.82 -25.62
N ILE A 217 7.37 -7.91 -25.16
CA ILE A 217 8.75 -8.28 -24.85
C ILE A 217 8.86 -9.14 -23.58
N PHE A 218 8.03 -8.91 -22.57
CA PHE A 218 8.03 -9.73 -21.36
C PHE A 218 7.44 -11.14 -21.56
N LEU A 219 6.70 -11.39 -22.64
CA LEU A 219 6.33 -12.76 -23.04
C LEU A 219 7.54 -13.59 -23.49
N THR A 220 8.62 -12.95 -23.94
CA THR A 220 9.86 -13.62 -24.36
C THR A 220 10.87 -13.80 -23.22
N GLU A 221 10.48 -13.45 -21.98
CA GLU A 221 11.34 -13.54 -20.82
C GLU A 221 11.82 -14.97 -20.56
N THR A 222 13.13 -15.13 -20.45
CA THR A 222 13.80 -16.39 -20.09
C THR A 222 14.54 -16.24 -18.76
N GLY A 223 15.13 -17.32 -18.25
CA GLY A 223 15.99 -17.26 -17.07
C GLY A 223 15.58 -18.20 -15.93
N THR A 224 16.22 -18.04 -14.77
CA THR A 224 15.98 -18.84 -13.55
C THR A 224 14.89 -18.21 -12.67
N ALA A 225 14.53 -18.85 -11.55
CA ALA A 225 13.48 -18.38 -10.64
C ALA A 225 13.68 -16.93 -10.12
N ASN A 226 14.94 -16.47 -9.97
CA ASN A 226 15.27 -15.16 -9.41
C ASN A 226 15.86 -14.17 -10.43
N GLN A 227 16.12 -14.58 -11.66
CA GLN A 227 16.72 -13.73 -12.68
C GLN A 227 16.00 -13.90 -14.02
N GLY A 228 15.35 -12.83 -14.47
CA GLY A 228 14.78 -12.73 -15.81
C GLY A 228 15.78 -12.12 -16.79
N ASN A 229 15.73 -12.57 -18.05
CA ASN A 229 16.56 -12.07 -19.13
C ASN A 229 15.72 -11.91 -20.40
N ILE A 230 15.98 -10.85 -21.14
CA ILE A 230 15.45 -10.63 -22.49
C ILE A 230 16.61 -10.69 -23.47
N GLY A 231 16.49 -11.54 -24.47
CA GLY A 231 17.49 -11.68 -25.52
C GLY A 231 17.45 -10.51 -26.52
N THR A 232 18.61 -10.07 -26.99
CA THR A 232 18.68 -8.99 -28.00
C THR A 232 18.05 -9.38 -29.32
N GLU A 233 18.02 -10.66 -29.67
CA GLU A 233 17.31 -11.16 -30.86
C GLU A 233 15.80 -10.96 -30.73
N GLU A 234 15.23 -11.14 -29.54
CA GLU A 234 13.80 -10.87 -29.31
C GLU A 234 13.49 -9.37 -29.39
N VAL A 235 14.42 -8.53 -28.93
CA VAL A 235 14.29 -7.06 -29.07
C VAL A 235 14.26 -6.67 -30.56
N LYS A 236 15.09 -7.29 -31.41
CA LYS A 236 15.10 -7.03 -32.86
C LYS A 236 13.80 -7.42 -33.55
N LYS A 237 13.12 -8.47 -33.06
CA LYS A 237 11.86 -8.97 -33.62
C LYS A 237 10.65 -8.11 -33.25
N LEU A 238 10.74 -7.21 -32.27
CA LEU A 238 9.63 -6.33 -31.91
C LEU A 238 9.07 -5.62 -33.13
N VAL A 239 7.74 -5.61 -33.25
CA VAL A 239 7.01 -4.95 -34.33
C VAL A 239 6.60 -3.56 -33.83
N LEU A 240 7.03 -2.52 -34.56
CA LEU A 240 6.80 -1.12 -34.24
C LEU A 240 6.05 -0.42 -35.37
N CYS A 241 5.18 0.52 -35.01
CA CYS A 241 4.53 1.42 -35.97
C CYS A 241 5.35 2.70 -36.13
N ILE A 242 5.70 3.03 -37.35
CA ILE A 242 6.54 4.20 -37.68
C ILE A 242 5.73 5.21 -38.48
N PRO A 243 5.51 6.44 -37.95
CA PRO A 243 4.89 7.55 -38.68
C PRO A 243 5.88 8.24 -39.61
N PRO A 244 5.40 9.13 -40.50
CA PRO A 244 6.22 10.12 -41.17
C PRO A 244 7.12 10.87 -40.19
N ILE A 245 8.34 11.26 -40.63
CA ILE A 245 9.33 11.85 -39.73
C ILE A 245 8.85 13.16 -39.08
N GLU A 246 8.08 13.97 -39.79
CA GLU A 246 7.52 15.21 -39.23
C GLU A 246 6.43 14.92 -38.20
N GLU A 247 5.68 13.86 -38.40
CA GLU A 247 4.70 13.40 -37.39
C GLU A 247 5.38 12.83 -36.14
N GLN A 248 6.51 12.08 -36.28
CA GLN A 248 7.32 11.66 -35.13
C GLN A 248 7.71 12.84 -34.25
N LYS A 249 8.15 13.96 -34.85
CA LYS A 249 8.53 15.18 -34.13
C LYS A 249 7.33 15.81 -33.43
N ARG A 250 6.15 15.89 -34.10
CA ARG A 250 4.92 16.40 -33.50
C ARG A 250 4.47 15.55 -32.31
N ILE A 251 4.52 14.23 -32.44
CA ILE A 251 4.19 13.28 -31.37
C ILE A 251 5.13 13.48 -30.18
N VAL A 252 6.44 13.52 -30.42
CA VAL A 252 7.46 13.74 -29.36
C VAL A 252 7.18 15.05 -28.62
N SER A 253 7.03 16.15 -29.35
CA SER A 253 6.74 17.47 -28.74
C SER A 253 5.47 17.44 -27.89
N LYS A 254 4.42 16.79 -28.36
CA LYS A 254 3.14 16.67 -27.63
C LYS A 254 3.28 15.82 -26.39
N VAL A 255 3.98 14.67 -26.47
CA VAL A 255 4.24 13.77 -25.33
C VAL A 255 5.06 14.50 -24.27
N GLU A 256 6.19 15.14 -24.64
CA GLU A 256 7.04 15.89 -23.71
C GLU A 256 6.23 16.99 -22.98
N LYS A 257 5.41 17.75 -23.70
CA LYS A 257 4.55 18.79 -23.12
C LYS A 257 3.54 18.18 -22.12
N LEU A 258 2.89 17.08 -22.46
CA LEU A 258 1.91 16.43 -21.58
C LEU A 258 2.59 15.79 -20.36
N GLN A 259 3.75 15.18 -20.54
CA GLN A 259 4.54 14.62 -19.42
C GLN A 259 5.06 15.70 -18.47
N SER A 260 5.42 16.89 -18.97
CA SER A 260 5.76 18.04 -18.12
C SER A 260 4.55 18.45 -17.27
N ILE A 261 3.37 18.58 -17.87
CA ILE A 261 2.13 18.91 -17.14
C ILE A 261 1.83 17.85 -16.07
N ILE A 262 1.94 16.56 -16.41
CA ILE A 262 1.74 15.47 -15.44
C ILE A 262 2.72 15.58 -14.27
N LYS A 263 3.98 15.93 -14.55
CA LYS A 263 4.99 16.12 -13.50
C LYS A 263 4.60 17.25 -12.55
N ASP A 264 4.22 18.40 -13.08
CA ASP A 264 3.79 19.56 -12.29
C ASP A 264 2.56 19.21 -11.44
N LEU A 265 1.60 18.49 -12.03
CA LEU A 265 0.40 18.00 -11.33
C LEU A 265 0.75 17.01 -10.21
N LYS A 266 1.71 16.12 -10.41
CA LYS A 266 2.20 15.21 -9.35
C LYS A 266 2.84 15.98 -8.19
N GLU A 267 3.62 17.03 -8.47
CA GLU A 267 4.22 17.87 -7.44
C GLU A 267 3.16 18.64 -6.64
N ILE A 268 2.19 19.24 -7.32
CA ILE A 268 1.04 19.92 -6.68
C ILE A 268 0.24 18.93 -5.82
N TYR A 269 -0.04 17.74 -6.34
CA TYR A 269 -0.74 16.69 -5.60
C TYR A 269 -0.01 16.31 -4.31
N ILE A 270 1.29 16.03 -4.39
CA ILE A 270 2.12 15.69 -3.22
C ILE A 270 2.13 16.83 -2.19
N LYS A 271 2.29 18.08 -2.63
CA LYS A 271 2.24 19.25 -1.76
C LYS A 271 0.89 19.39 -1.04
N ASN A 272 -0.20 19.22 -1.78
CA ASN A 272 -1.56 19.29 -1.22
C ASN A 272 -1.81 18.15 -0.23
N GLN A 273 -1.34 16.93 -0.50
CA GLN A 273 -1.43 15.81 0.44
C GLN A 273 -0.66 16.10 1.73
N ASN A 274 0.57 16.59 1.64
CA ASN A 274 1.37 16.94 2.81
C ASN A 274 0.71 18.05 3.66
N ASN A 275 0.18 19.09 3.02
CA ASN A 275 -0.54 20.16 3.70
C ASN A 275 -1.80 19.65 4.41
N ARG A 276 -2.56 18.76 3.75
CA ARG A 276 -3.74 18.11 4.32
C ARG A 276 -3.39 17.26 5.54
N GLU A 277 -2.34 16.43 5.45
CA GLU A 277 -1.88 15.60 6.56
C GLU A 277 -1.42 16.44 7.76
N ASN A 278 -0.72 17.53 7.51
CA ASN A 278 -0.29 18.45 8.58
C ASN A 278 -1.49 19.13 9.24
N LEU A 279 -2.46 19.62 8.46
CA LEU A 279 -3.69 20.20 8.97
C LEU A 279 -4.49 19.19 9.80
N LYS A 280 -4.67 17.97 9.29
CA LYS A 280 -5.34 16.88 10.00
C LYS A 280 -4.68 16.59 11.34
N LYS A 281 -3.36 16.40 11.36
CA LYS A 281 -2.61 16.15 12.60
C LYS A 281 -2.75 17.28 13.60
N SER A 282 -2.65 18.54 13.15
CA SER A 282 -2.83 19.69 14.01
C SER A 282 -4.22 19.75 14.64
N LEU A 283 -5.26 19.54 13.83
CA LEU A 283 -6.66 19.55 14.31
C LEU A 283 -6.94 18.39 15.28
N LEU A 284 -6.49 17.18 14.99
CA LEU A 284 -6.67 16.03 15.87
C LEU A 284 -5.94 16.22 17.20
N SER A 285 -4.70 16.73 17.17
CA SER A 285 -3.92 17.04 18.37
C SER A 285 -4.57 18.15 19.21
N GLU A 286 -5.10 19.19 18.58
CA GLU A 286 -5.81 20.27 19.27
C GLU A 286 -7.07 19.74 19.96
N ILE A 287 -7.88 18.90 19.28
CA ILE A 287 -9.06 18.27 19.86
C ILE A 287 -8.69 17.41 21.08
N GLU A 288 -7.61 16.63 21.00
CA GLU A 288 -7.16 15.80 22.12
C GLU A 288 -6.67 16.60 23.33
N SER A 289 -6.04 17.76 23.10
CA SER A 289 -5.43 18.60 24.15
C SER A 289 -6.42 19.49 24.88
N GLN A 290 -7.63 19.72 24.33
CA GLN A 290 -8.60 20.63 24.92
C GLN A 290 -9.25 20.09 26.19
N SER A 291 -9.38 20.99 27.17
CA SER A 291 -9.99 20.71 28.48
C SER A 291 -11.43 21.24 28.61
N SER A 292 -11.94 22.01 27.62
CA SER A 292 -13.29 22.57 27.61
C SER A 292 -14.21 21.86 26.65
N ASP A 293 -15.35 21.36 27.14
CA ASP A 293 -16.38 20.65 26.34
C ASP A 293 -16.93 21.50 25.21
N LYS A 294 -17.01 22.81 25.38
CA LYS A 294 -17.55 23.76 24.40
C LYS A 294 -16.62 23.96 23.20
N ASP A 295 -15.30 24.00 23.44
CA ASP A 295 -14.30 24.12 22.40
C ASP A 295 -14.09 22.81 21.66
N LEU A 296 -14.23 21.68 22.36
CA LEU A 296 -14.20 20.34 21.79
C LEU A 296 -15.33 20.15 20.76
N LEU A 297 -16.57 20.50 21.13
CA LEU A 297 -17.71 20.38 20.20
C LEU A 297 -17.54 21.28 18.98
N LYS A 298 -17.05 22.51 19.16
CA LYS A 298 -16.77 23.45 18.06
C LYS A 298 -15.69 22.93 17.10
N ASN A 299 -14.66 22.30 17.63
CA ASN A 299 -13.57 21.76 16.79
C ASN A 299 -13.99 20.46 16.10
N LEU A 300 -14.76 19.61 16.75
CA LEU A 300 -15.40 18.47 16.09
C LEU A 300 -16.33 18.95 14.96
N GLU A 301 -17.14 19.98 15.21
CA GLU A 301 -17.99 20.59 14.19
C GLU A 301 -17.16 21.18 13.04
N THR A 302 -16.01 21.79 13.32
CA THR A 302 -15.07 22.27 12.30
C THR A 302 -14.49 21.14 11.46
N VAL A 303 -14.13 20.01 12.06
CA VAL A 303 -13.68 18.81 11.33
C VAL A 303 -14.79 18.26 10.45
N PHE A 304 -16.02 18.16 10.99
CA PHE A 304 -17.16 17.65 10.20
C PHE A 304 -17.60 18.62 9.10
N THR A 305 -17.55 19.93 9.33
CA THR A 305 -17.88 20.96 8.31
C THR A 305 -16.84 21.00 7.19
N ASN A 306 -15.56 20.74 7.48
CA ASN A 306 -14.49 20.68 6.49
C ASN A 306 -14.11 19.24 6.12
N PHE A 307 -14.99 18.29 6.41
CA PHE A 307 -14.74 16.86 6.25
C PHE A 307 -14.24 16.52 4.84
N ASP A 308 -14.93 17.02 3.81
CA ASP A 308 -14.58 16.77 2.40
C ASP A 308 -13.18 17.30 2.00
N LYS A 309 -12.62 18.23 2.76
CA LYS A 309 -11.26 18.76 2.54
C LYS A 309 -10.18 17.98 3.28
N ILE A 310 -10.51 17.44 4.47
CA ILE A 310 -9.57 16.84 5.40
C ILE A 310 -9.54 15.31 5.22
N ILE A 311 -10.70 14.69 5.06
CA ILE A 311 -10.91 13.24 5.05
C ILE A 311 -11.09 12.75 3.61
N LYS A 312 -10.10 12.05 3.08
CA LYS A 312 -10.08 11.56 1.69
C LYS A 312 -9.83 10.06 1.57
N THR A 313 -9.31 9.44 2.62
CA THR A 313 -8.87 8.04 2.60
C THR A 313 -9.50 7.24 3.73
N LYS A 314 -9.49 5.90 3.61
CA LYS A 314 -9.91 4.99 4.69
C LYS A 314 -9.03 5.13 5.94
N GLU A 315 -7.75 5.46 5.77
CA GLU A 315 -6.85 5.70 6.90
C GLU A 315 -7.27 6.96 7.68
N ASP A 316 -7.74 8.01 7.00
CA ASP A 316 -8.29 9.20 7.68
C ASP A 316 -9.52 8.84 8.52
N ILE A 317 -10.40 7.96 8.02
CA ILE A 317 -11.55 7.47 8.81
C ILE A 317 -11.09 6.68 10.04
N LYS A 318 -10.05 5.87 9.89
CA LYS A 318 -9.46 5.14 11.02
C LYS A 318 -8.91 6.09 12.09
N ASP A 319 -8.25 7.18 11.70
CA ASP A 319 -7.76 8.20 12.64
C ASP A 319 -8.93 8.84 13.42
N ILE A 320 -10.05 9.14 12.74
CA ILE A 320 -11.26 9.65 13.41
C ILE A 320 -11.85 8.62 14.37
N ARG A 321 -11.94 7.34 13.98
CA ARG A 321 -12.40 6.28 14.88
C ARG A 321 -11.53 6.19 16.14
N ASN A 322 -10.22 6.30 15.97
CA ASN A 322 -9.26 6.31 17.07
C ASN A 322 -9.45 7.52 17.98
N LEU A 323 -9.67 8.71 17.41
CA LEU A 323 -9.97 9.93 18.18
C LEU A 323 -11.27 9.78 18.99
N ILE A 324 -12.36 9.28 18.37
CA ILE A 324 -13.62 9.05 19.06
C ILE A 324 -13.43 8.13 20.26
N LEU A 325 -12.67 7.05 20.10
CA LEU A 325 -12.38 6.12 21.21
C LEU A 325 -11.50 6.75 22.28
N SER A 326 -10.49 7.55 21.89
CA SER A 326 -9.64 8.29 22.84
C SER A 326 -10.45 9.26 23.69
N LEU A 327 -11.35 10.04 23.07
CA LEU A 327 -12.24 10.97 23.78
C LEU A 327 -13.23 10.23 24.70
N ALA A 328 -13.75 9.10 24.26
CA ALA A 328 -14.69 8.29 25.03
C ALA A 328 -14.08 7.78 26.33
N ILE A 329 -12.84 7.28 26.30
CA ILE A 329 -12.18 6.71 27.50
C ILE A 329 -11.62 7.80 28.45
N LYS A 330 -11.45 9.02 27.96
CA LYS A 330 -10.99 10.19 28.75
C LYS A 330 -12.16 11.00 29.33
N GLY A 331 -13.41 10.58 29.10
CA GLY A 331 -14.60 11.31 29.59
C GLY A 331 -14.87 12.62 28.87
N LYS A 332 -14.34 12.80 27.65
CA LYS A 332 -14.46 14.03 26.86
C LYS A 332 -15.51 13.95 25.74
N LEU A 333 -16.20 12.82 25.57
CA LEU A 333 -17.11 12.61 24.43
C LEU A 333 -18.57 12.99 24.72
N VAL A 334 -18.96 13.01 25.96
CA VAL A 334 -20.32 13.36 26.42
C VAL A 334 -20.22 14.31 27.61
N GLU A 335 -21.23 15.16 27.75
CA GLU A 335 -21.29 16.09 28.90
C GLU A 335 -21.43 15.33 30.22
N GLN A 336 -20.75 15.83 31.24
CA GLN A 336 -20.86 15.33 32.61
C GLN A 336 -22.21 15.76 33.21
N ASN A 337 -22.97 14.80 33.73
CA ASN A 337 -24.24 15.08 34.43
C ASN A 337 -24.01 15.00 35.93
N GLN A 338 -24.26 16.10 36.63
CA GLN A 338 -24.10 16.18 38.11
C GLN A 338 -25.11 15.32 38.87
N ASP A 339 -26.23 14.96 38.23
CA ASP A 339 -27.27 14.11 38.84
C ASP A 339 -26.95 12.61 38.74
N ASP A 340 -25.90 12.25 37.98
CA ASP A 340 -25.47 10.86 37.92
C ASP A 340 -24.86 10.41 39.24
N GLU A 341 -25.19 9.18 39.65
CA GLU A 341 -24.54 8.55 40.80
C GLU A 341 -23.04 8.41 40.55
N LYS A 342 -22.19 8.97 41.41
CA LYS A 342 -20.72 8.94 41.25
C LYS A 342 -20.21 7.48 41.13
N ALA A 343 -19.14 7.31 40.37
CA ALA A 343 -18.50 6.00 40.20
C ALA A 343 -18.02 5.38 41.51
N SER A 344 -17.68 6.18 42.52
CA SER A 344 -17.32 5.70 43.87
C SER A 344 -18.48 4.89 44.54
N GLU A 345 -19.73 5.32 44.36
CA GLU A 345 -20.90 4.55 44.87
C GLU A 345 -21.17 3.28 44.02
N LEU A 346 -20.99 3.38 42.72
CA LEU A 346 -21.04 2.22 41.82
C LEU A 346 -20.02 1.15 42.24
N ILE A 347 -18.77 1.55 42.55
CA ILE A 347 -17.73 0.62 43.03
C ILE A 347 -18.11 -0.08 44.31
N LYS A 348 -18.74 0.64 45.29
CA LYS A 348 -19.24 0.00 46.51
C LYS A 348 -20.24 -1.10 46.17
N ARG A 349 -21.16 -0.84 45.25
CA ARG A 349 -22.18 -1.85 44.81
C ARG A 349 -21.54 -3.01 44.05
N ILE A 350 -20.50 -2.76 43.25
CA ILE A 350 -19.72 -3.80 42.55
C ILE A 350 -19.03 -4.72 43.58
N LYS A 351 -18.35 -4.12 44.59
CA LYS A 351 -17.66 -4.86 45.65
C LYS A 351 -18.63 -5.67 46.49
N ALA A 352 -19.80 -5.11 46.85
CA ALA A 352 -20.84 -5.83 47.60
C ALA A 352 -21.40 -7.03 46.82
N GLU A 353 -21.69 -6.86 45.53
CA GLU A 353 -22.15 -7.94 44.67
C GLU A 353 -21.07 -9.02 44.48
N LYS A 354 -19.83 -8.63 44.30
CA LYS A 354 -18.68 -9.56 44.19
C LYS A 354 -18.52 -10.37 45.47
N GLN A 355 -18.67 -9.74 46.66
CA GLN A 355 -18.62 -10.43 47.94
C GLN A 355 -19.79 -11.40 48.08
N ARG A 356 -21.02 -11.01 47.69
CA ARG A 356 -22.18 -11.91 47.68
C ARG A 356 -21.92 -13.17 46.83
N LEU A 357 -21.36 -12.99 45.62
CA LEU A 357 -21.04 -14.12 44.73
C LEU A 357 -19.95 -15.04 45.34
N ILE A 358 -19.03 -14.49 46.12
CA ILE A 358 -18.01 -15.26 46.85
C ILE A 358 -18.67 -16.06 47.98
N ASP A 359 -19.52 -15.44 48.78
CA ASP A 359 -20.23 -16.07 49.91
C ASP A 359 -21.14 -17.19 49.44
N GLU A 360 -21.81 -17.01 48.29
CA GLU A 360 -22.62 -18.02 47.60
C GLU A 360 -21.77 -19.09 46.85
N LYS A 361 -20.45 -19.01 46.93
CA LYS A 361 -19.51 -19.93 46.25
C LYS A 361 -19.66 -19.97 44.71
N VAL A 362 -20.28 -18.96 44.12
CA VAL A 362 -20.38 -18.82 42.64
C VAL A 362 -19.02 -18.46 42.03
N ILE A 363 -18.24 -17.62 42.72
CA ILE A 363 -16.88 -17.26 42.34
C ILE A 363 -15.90 -17.53 43.49
N LYS A 364 -14.62 -17.76 43.12
CA LYS A 364 -13.58 -17.99 44.11
C LYS A 364 -13.11 -16.68 44.71
N LYS A 365 -12.82 -16.65 46.02
CA LYS A 365 -12.15 -15.53 46.66
C LYS A 365 -10.72 -15.41 46.14
N GLU A 366 -10.33 -14.24 45.70
CA GLU A 366 -8.99 -13.91 45.21
C GLU A 366 -8.24 -13.04 46.22
N LYS A 367 -6.90 -13.02 46.11
CA LYS A 367 -6.09 -12.09 46.90
C LYS A 367 -6.33 -10.68 46.40
N PRO A 368 -6.58 -9.70 47.28
CA PRO A 368 -6.72 -8.32 46.89
C PRO A 368 -5.45 -7.83 46.20
N LEU A 369 -5.58 -7.02 45.16
CA LEU A 369 -4.47 -6.33 44.54
C LEU A 369 -4.13 -5.07 45.34
N PRO A 370 -2.89 -4.54 45.24
CA PRO A 370 -2.52 -3.28 45.84
C PRO A 370 -3.36 -2.13 45.23
N PRO A 371 -3.52 -1.03 45.95
CA PRO A 371 -4.11 0.19 45.40
C PRO A 371 -3.44 0.60 44.08
N ILE A 372 -4.13 1.40 43.28
CA ILE A 372 -3.54 2.02 42.07
C ILE A 372 -2.70 3.19 42.54
N GLU A 373 -1.41 3.18 42.20
CA GLU A 373 -0.49 4.27 42.50
C GLU A 373 -0.57 5.35 41.41
N ASP A 374 -0.20 6.61 41.72
CA ASP A 374 -0.31 7.74 40.81
C ASP A 374 0.50 7.52 39.52
N GLU A 375 1.62 6.81 39.57
CA GLU A 375 2.47 6.46 38.42
C GLU A 375 1.82 5.45 37.46
N GLU A 376 0.79 4.75 37.90
CA GLU A 376 0.02 3.80 37.08
C GLU A 376 -1.15 4.50 36.34
N ILE A 377 -1.46 5.76 36.68
CA ILE A 377 -2.57 6.54 36.09
C ILE A 377 -2.07 7.16 34.76
N PRO A 378 -2.62 6.73 33.63
CA PRO A 378 -2.07 7.14 32.32
C PRO A 378 -2.57 8.51 31.83
N PHE A 379 -3.69 9.01 32.35
CA PHE A 379 -4.29 10.29 31.98
C PHE A 379 -5.34 10.73 33.01
N ASP A 380 -5.68 12.02 32.98
CA ASP A 380 -6.72 12.59 33.84
C ASP A 380 -8.12 12.13 33.40
N ILE A 381 -9.01 11.93 34.39
CA ILE A 381 -10.41 11.58 34.18
C ILE A 381 -11.33 12.57 34.91
N PRO A 382 -12.61 12.70 34.55
CA PRO A 382 -13.57 13.54 35.26
C PRO A 382 -13.70 13.18 36.74
N ASN A 383 -13.99 14.16 37.59
CA ASN A 383 -14.12 13.99 39.05
C ASN A 383 -15.26 13.02 39.47
N SER A 384 -16.19 12.71 38.55
CA SER A 384 -17.26 11.75 38.78
C SER A 384 -16.84 10.31 38.52
N TRP A 385 -15.66 10.11 37.87
CA TRP A 385 -15.10 8.81 37.53
C TRP A 385 -14.12 8.31 38.59
N GLU A 386 -13.78 7.02 38.51
CA GLU A 386 -12.80 6.38 39.38
C GLU A 386 -11.90 5.43 38.58
N TRP A 387 -10.63 5.37 38.95
CA TRP A 387 -9.74 4.31 38.47
C TRP A 387 -9.92 3.03 39.28
N VAL A 388 -10.16 1.90 38.62
CA VAL A 388 -10.36 0.60 39.27
C VAL A 388 -9.49 -0.49 38.63
N ARG A 389 -9.04 -1.47 39.39
CA ARG A 389 -8.36 -2.65 38.83
C ARG A 389 -9.34 -3.44 37.95
N PHE A 390 -8.91 -3.87 36.76
CA PHE A 390 -9.80 -4.56 35.84
C PHE A 390 -10.48 -5.79 36.46
N VAL A 391 -9.72 -6.55 37.25
CA VAL A 391 -10.27 -7.73 37.96
C VAL A 391 -11.44 -7.39 38.87
N ASP A 392 -11.50 -6.17 39.44
CA ASP A 392 -12.57 -5.78 40.35
C ASP A 392 -13.92 -5.63 39.65
N LEU A 393 -13.90 -5.38 38.35
CA LEU A 393 -15.10 -5.31 37.52
C LEU A 393 -15.59 -6.68 37.05
N CYS A 394 -14.79 -7.75 37.26
CA CYS A 394 -15.03 -9.08 36.71
C CYS A 394 -15.51 -10.08 37.76
N SER A 395 -16.47 -10.92 37.38
CA SER A 395 -16.78 -12.19 38.07
C SER A 395 -15.86 -13.32 37.60
N VAL A 396 -15.44 -13.30 36.32
CA VAL A 396 -14.48 -14.24 35.75
C VAL A 396 -13.50 -13.49 34.82
N LEU A 397 -12.22 -13.75 34.99
CA LEU A 397 -11.14 -13.27 34.10
C LEU A 397 -10.14 -14.40 33.95
N THR A 398 -10.27 -15.20 32.89
CA THR A 398 -9.50 -16.43 32.71
C THR A 398 -9.17 -16.69 31.24
N CYS A 399 -8.10 -17.44 30.98
CA CYS A 399 -7.79 -17.90 29.62
C CYS A 399 -8.45 -19.24 29.30
N GLY A 400 -8.55 -19.53 28.01
CA GLY A 400 -9.05 -20.81 27.53
C GLY A 400 -8.08 -21.98 27.74
N TYR A 401 -8.44 -23.12 27.18
CA TYR A 401 -7.70 -24.38 27.32
C TYR A 401 -6.30 -24.32 26.72
N ALA A 402 -5.28 -24.68 27.52
CA ALA A 402 -3.88 -24.47 27.18
C ALA A 402 -3.29 -25.50 26.19
N SER A 403 -3.90 -26.69 26.12
CA SER A 403 -3.42 -27.77 25.25
C SER A 403 -4.21 -27.81 23.94
N THR A 404 -3.57 -28.27 22.85
CA THR A 404 -4.29 -28.53 21.60
C THR A 404 -5.16 -29.77 21.78
N PRO A 405 -6.49 -29.64 21.68
CA PRO A 405 -7.39 -30.79 21.83
C PRO A 405 -7.36 -31.68 20.59
N LYS A 406 -7.86 -32.92 20.74
CA LYS A 406 -8.25 -33.72 19.57
C LYS A 406 -9.48 -33.07 18.95
N TYR A 407 -9.33 -32.67 17.69
CA TYR A 407 -10.46 -32.10 16.93
C TYR A 407 -11.32 -33.21 16.34
N GLU A 408 -12.61 -32.94 16.31
CA GLU A 408 -13.64 -33.85 15.74
C GLU A 408 -14.19 -33.23 14.45
N LYS A 409 -14.90 -34.05 13.63
CA LYS A 409 -15.60 -33.56 12.44
C LYS A 409 -16.89 -32.80 12.78
N THR A 410 -17.51 -33.18 13.88
CA THR A 410 -18.75 -32.62 14.42
C THR A 410 -18.65 -32.60 15.94
N GLY A 411 -19.44 -31.77 16.63
CA GLY A 411 -19.47 -31.67 18.10
C GLY A 411 -19.69 -30.25 18.56
N LYS A 412 -19.12 -29.87 19.70
CA LYS A 412 -19.21 -28.51 20.24
C LYS A 412 -18.13 -27.62 19.65
N ALA A 413 -18.47 -26.36 19.40
CA ALA A 413 -17.56 -25.38 18.83
C ALA A 413 -16.36 -25.13 19.76
N PHE A 414 -15.19 -24.95 19.16
CA PHE A 414 -13.93 -24.59 19.84
C PHE A 414 -13.34 -23.35 19.20
N ILE A 415 -13.43 -22.23 19.90
CA ILE A 415 -13.19 -20.89 19.43
C ILE A 415 -11.76 -20.45 19.78
N SER A 416 -11.11 -19.73 18.88
CA SER A 416 -9.73 -19.27 19.03
C SER A 416 -9.58 -17.80 18.57
N ALA A 417 -8.38 -17.22 18.67
CA ALA A 417 -8.10 -15.83 18.32
C ALA A 417 -8.53 -15.44 16.88
N LYS A 418 -8.55 -16.38 15.93
CA LYS A 418 -9.01 -16.10 14.55
C LYS A 418 -10.50 -15.70 14.46
N ASN A 419 -11.28 -16.11 15.45
CA ASN A 419 -12.71 -15.86 15.54
C ASN A 419 -13.04 -14.51 16.21
N VAL A 420 -12.03 -13.79 16.72
CA VAL A 420 -12.20 -12.50 17.39
C VAL A 420 -11.55 -11.40 16.58
N LYS A 421 -12.35 -10.42 16.19
CA LYS A 421 -11.92 -9.15 15.60
C LYS A 421 -12.52 -8.00 16.40
N PRO A 422 -11.96 -6.79 16.34
CA PRO A 422 -12.56 -5.65 17.03
C PRO A 422 -14.05 -5.54 16.71
N TYR A 423 -14.89 -5.64 17.75
CA TYR A 423 -16.36 -5.58 17.68
C TYR A 423 -17.05 -6.69 16.85
N LYS A 424 -16.34 -7.72 16.38
CA LYS A 424 -16.91 -8.78 15.53
C LYS A 424 -16.54 -10.16 16.05
N PHE A 425 -17.58 -11.00 16.27
CA PHE A 425 -17.43 -12.41 16.58
C PHE A 425 -17.65 -13.23 15.29
N LEU A 426 -16.58 -13.84 14.74
CA LEU A 426 -16.59 -14.54 13.47
C LEU A 426 -16.82 -16.03 13.68
N LEU A 427 -17.87 -16.59 13.07
CA LEU A 427 -18.29 -17.98 13.22
C LEU A 427 -18.24 -18.78 11.91
N ASP A 428 -17.56 -18.29 10.90
CA ASP A 428 -17.41 -18.90 9.58
C ASP A 428 -16.32 -19.97 9.51
N ASP A 429 -15.37 -19.99 10.46
CA ASP A 429 -14.30 -21.01 10.53
C ASP A 429 -13.88 -21.29 11.98
N TYR A 430 -14.36 -22.38 12.57
CA TYR A 430 -13.93 -22.86 13.89
C TYR A 430 -13.79 -24.40 13.88
N LYS A 431 -13.17 -24.96 14.92
CA LYS A 431 -13.00 -26.41 15.10
C LYS A 431 -14.06 -26.97 16.02
N PHE A 432 -14.23 -28.30 15.99
CA PHE A 432 -15.11 -29.01 16.90
C PHE A 432 -14.32 -29.86 17.88
N ILE A 433 -14.89 -30.02 19.10
CA ILE A 433 -14.38 -30.90 20.16
C ILE A 433 -15.50 -31.82 20.62
N SER A 434 -15.16 -32.91 21.32
CA SER A 434 -16.12 -33.84 21.85
C SER A 434 -16.98 -33.18 22.94
N GLU A 435 -18.22 -33.68 23.13
CA GLU A 435 -19.15 -33.25 24.18
C GLU A 435 -18.55 -33.44 25.57
N GLU A 436 -17.82 -34.55 25.80
CA GLU A 436 -17.15 -34.84 27.05
C GLU A 436 -16.08 -33.78 27.40
N LEU A 437 -15.22 -33.42 26.41
CA LEU A 437 -14.21 -32.39 26.61
C LEU A 437 -14.85 -31.03 26.83
N TYR A 438 -15.88 -30.68 26.06
CA TYR A 438 -16.62 -29.45 26.22
C TYR A 438 -17.20 -29.34 27.66
N SER A 439 -17.90 -30.36 28.15
CA SER A 439 -18.47 -30.39 29.50
C SER A 439 -17.41 -30.21 30.58
N LYS A 440 -16.25 -30.84 30.42
CA LYS A 440 -15.11 -30.68 31.32
C LYS A 440 -14.54 -29.24 31.31
N LEU A 441 -14.39 -28.61 30.11
CA LEU A 441 -13.82 -27.28 29.97
C LEU A 441 -14.77 -26.17 30.45
N THR A 442 -16.06 -26.38 30.33
CA THR A 442 -17.10 -25.38 30.67
C THR A 442 -17.75 -25.57 32.04
N ALA A 443 -17.35 -26.60 32.79
CA ALA A 443 -17.93 -26.90 34.09
C ALA A 443 -17.93 -25.72 35.09
N ASN A 444 -16.88 -24.87 35.05
CA ASN A 444 -16.76 -23.73 35.96
C ASN A 444 -16.77 -22.38 35.25
N THR A 445 -16.58 -22.35 33.92
CA THR A 445 -16.36 -21.10 33.17
C THR A 445 -16.95 -21.20 31.76
N LYS A 446 -18.25 -21.43 31.65
CA LYS A 446 -18.95 -21.46 30.36
C LYS A 446 -19.02 -20.07 29.78
N PRO A 447 -18.52 -19.81 28.51
CA PRO A 447 -18.78 -18.56 27.82
C PRO A 447 -20.30 -18.40 27.56
N GLU A 448 -20.80 -17.17 27.75
CA GLU A 448 -22.21 -16.85 27.58
C GLU A 448 -22.40 -15.58 26.78
N LYS A 449 -23.57 -15.41 26.18
CA LYS A 449 -23.95 -14.17 25.50
C LYS A 449 -23.81 -12.96 26.43
N GLY A 450 -23.13 -11.90 25.94
CA GLY A 450 -22.80 -10.71 26.72
C GLY A 450 -21.41 -10.71 27.35
N ASP A 451 -20.72 -11.86 27.40
CA ASP A 451 -19.33 -11.92 27.84
C ASP A 451 -18.38 -11.35 26.76
N ILE A 452 -17.18 -10.95 27.19
CA ILE A 452 -16.17 -10.42 26.29
C ILE A 452 -15.09 -11.48 26.05
N LEU A 453 -14.72 -11.64 24.78
CA LEU A 453 -13.55 -12.41 24.36
C LEU A 453 -12.43 -11.46 23.95
N LEU A 454 -11.24 -11.64 24.52
CA LEU A 454 -10.04 -10.84 24.22
C LEU A 454 -8.94 -11.75 23.69
N THR A 455 -8.39 -11.39 22.54
CA THR A 455 -7.23 -12.07 21.95
C THR A 455 -5.97 -11.75 22.75
N ARG A 456 -5.26 -12.79 23.22
CA ARG A 456 -4.04 -12.66 24.03
C ARG A 456 -2.77 -13.21 23.38
N VAL A 457 -2.88 -13.93 22.27
CA VAL A 457 -1.73 -14.53 21.56
C VAL A 457 -1.84 -14.28 20.07
N GLY A 458 -0.72 -13.91 19.44
CA GLY A 458 -0.61 -13.72 18.00
C GLY A 458 -0.77 -12.27 17.53
N ALA A 459 -0.90 -12.07 16.23
CA ALA A 459 -0.94 -10.73 15.60
C ALA A 459 -2.16 -9.87 16.01
N GLY A 460 -3.23 -10.48 16.52
CA GLY A 460 -4.46 -9.80 16.98
C GLY A 460 -4.49 -9.49 18.48
N ILE A 461 -3.33 -9.50 19.17
CA ILE A 461 -3.31 -9.18 20.63
C ILE A 461 -4.00 -7.85 20.90
N GLY A 462 -4.89 -7.84 21.90
CA GLY A 462 -5.69 -6.67 22.27
C GLY A 462 -6.98 -6.52 21.47
N GLU A 463 -7.26 -7.34 20.45
CA GLU A 463 -8.55 -7.35 19.76
C GLU A 463 -9.61 -8.03 20.62
N ALA A 464 -10.78 -7.41 20.77
CA ALA A 464 -11.87 -7.95 21.59
C ALA A 464 -13.23 -7.79 20.93
N THR A 465 -14.14 -8.70 21.32
CA THR A 465 -15.56 -8.66 20.94
C THR A 465 -16.45 -9.14 22.08
N ILE A 466 -17.76 -8.81 22.01
CA ILE A 466 -18.79 -9.38 22.85
C ILE A 466 -19.37 -10.60 22.14
N ILE A 467 -19.66 -11.66 22.90
CA ILE A 467 -20.44 -12.81 22.43
C ILE A 467 -21.87 -12.35 22.21
N ASP A 468 -22.32 -12.30 20.96
CA ASP A 468 -23.66 -11.80 20.57
C ASP A 468 -24.63 -12.91 20.16
N VAL A 469 -24.18 -14.17 20.20
CA VAL A 469 -24.96 -15.35 19.81
C VAL A 469 -25.15 -16.31 20.96
N ASP A 470 -26.21 -17.10 20.89
CA ASP A 470 -26.46 -18.24 21.79
C ASP A 470 -25.85 -19.50 21.17
N LEU A 471 -24.58 -19.74 21.45
CA LEU A 471 -23.79 -20.87 20.96
C LEU A 471 -23.06 -21.54 22.13
N ASP A 472 -23.15 -22.86 22.21
CA ASP A 472 -22.33 -23.64 23.13
C ASP A 472 -20.93 -23.86 22.59
N PHE A 473 -19.93 -23.28 23.22
CA PHE A 473 -18.55 -23.42 22.82
C PHE A 473 -17.56 -23.36 24.00
N ALA A 474 -16.37 -23.88 23.76
CA ALA A 474 -15.20 -23.65 24.62
C ALA A 474 -14.15 -22.82 23.89
N ILE A 475 -13.22 -22.21 24.62
CA ILE A 475 -12.21 -21.33 24.08
C ILE A 475 -10.80 -21.89 24.22
N TYR A 476 -9.97 -21.59 23.22
CA TYR A 476 -8.54 -21.92 23.22
C TYR A 476 -7.74 -20.90 24.03
N VAL A 477 -6.56 -21.28 24.49
CA VAL A 477 -5.64 -20.45 25.28
C VAL A 477 -5.26 -19.11 24.62
N SER A 478 -5.45 -18.97 23.32
CA SER A 478 -5.24 -17.71 22.60
C SER A 478 -6.27 -16.63 22.93
N LEU A 479 -7.34 -16.98 23.67
CA LEU A 479 -8.39 -16.08 24.13
C LEU A 479 -8.44 -15.99 25.65
N THR A 480 -8.83 -14.81 26.14
CA THR A 480 -9.26 -14.56 27.52
C THR A 480 -10.77 -14.36 27.53
N LEU A 481 -11.46 -15.06 28.42
CA LEU A 481 -12.86 -14.84 28.75
C LEU A 481 -12.97 -13.81 29.89
N ILE A 482 -13.77 -12.78 29.67
CA ILE A 482 -14.05 -11.72 30.61
C ILE A 482 -15.56 -11.72 30.87
N LYS A 483 -15.95 -12.12 32.07
CA LYS A 483 -17.33 -11.99 32.58
C LYS A 483 -17.37 -10.83 33.57
N LEU A 484 -18.11 -9.81 33.26
CA LEU A 484 -18.28 -8.65 34.13
C LEU A 484 -19.31 -8.93 35.23
N ILE A 485 -19.27 -8.15 36.32
CA ILE A 485 -20.33 -8.18 37.34
C ILE A 485 -21.63 -7.71 36.69
N LYS A 486 -22.60 -8.63 36.57
CA LYS A 486 -23.88 -8.41 35.84
C LYS A 486 -24.63 -7.18 36.38
N ASN A 487 -25.19 -6.39 35.48
CA ASN A 487 -26.02 -5.20 35.77
C ASN A 487 -25.32 -4.08 36.57
N LYS A 488 -24.00 -4.15 36.75
CA LYS A 488 -23.21 -3.12 37.44
C LYS A 488 -22.18 -2.46 36.50
N VAL A 489 -21.82 -3.10 35.39
CA VAL A 489 -20.86 -2.59 34.39
C VAL A 489 -21.45 -2.80 33.00
N VAL A 490 -21.34 -1.81 32.15
CA VAL A 490 -21.79 -1.90 30.75
C VAL A 490 -20.71 -2.58 29.92
N ALA A 491 -20.94 -3.81 29.47
CA ALA A 491 -19.96 -4.60 28.70
C ALA A 491 -19.47 -3.87 27.45
N LYS A 492 -20.35 -3.17 26.74
CA LYS A 492 -19.99 -2.37 25.56
C LYS A 492 -19.00 -1.24 25.91
N TYR A 493 -19.12 -0.59 27.08
CA TYR A 493 -18.16 0.42 27.52
C TYR A 493 -16.76 -0.18 27.72
N ILE A 494 -16.68 -1.32 28.41
CA ILE A 494 -15.41 -2.04 28.59
C ILE A 494 -14.85 -2.49 27.24
N LEU A 495 -15.68 -2.91 26.30
CA LEU A 495 -15.27 -3.27 24.94
C LEU A 495 -14.69 -2.06 24.19
N LEU A 496 -15.26 -0.85 24.35
CA LEU A 496 -14.70 0.38 23.77
C LEU A 496 -13.30 0.67 24.33
N TYR A 497 -13.14 0.54 25.65
CA TYR A 497 -11.84 0.74 26.30
C TYR A 497 -10.80 -0.25 25.79
N ILE A 498 -11.14 -1.56 25.74
CA ILE A 498 -10.23 -2.61 25.28
C ILE A 498 -9.81 -2.41 23.80
N ASN A 499 -10.74 -1.99 22.93
CA ASN A 499 -10.43 -1.75 21.52
C ASN A 499 -9.89 -0.33 21.25
N SER A 500 -9.67 0.50 22.28
CA SER A 500 -9.08 1.83 22.12
C SER A 500 -7.60 1.74 21.71
N PRO A 501 -7.07 2.74 20.98
CA PRO A 501 -5.65 2.81 20.65
C PRO A 501 -4.77 2.72 21.89
N PHE A 502 -5.13 3.44 22.94
CA PHE A 502 -4.42 3.46 24.21
C PHE A 502 -4.27 2.06 24.84
N PHE A 503 -5.38 1.32 25.00
CA PHE A 503 -5.31 -0.03 25.58
C PHE A 503 -4.52 -0.99 24.72
N ARG A 504 -4.65 -0.89 23.40
CA ARG A 504 -3.92 -1.72 22.45
C ARG A 504 -2.42 -1.50 22.53
N GLU A 505 -1.99 -0.26 22.65
CA GLU A 505 -0.58 0.12 22.83
C GLU A 505 -0.03 -0.43 24.15
N LEU A 506 -0.76 -0.24 25.24
CA LEU A 506 -0.47 -0.80 26.57
C LEU A 506 -0.34 -2.33 26.55
N MET A 507 -1.19 -3.03 25.78
CA MET A 507 -1.12 -4.49 25.62
C MET A 507 0.13 -4.92 24.84
N ILE A 508 0.48 -4.22 23.77
CA ILE A 508 1.69 -4.50 22.98
C ILE A 508 2.94 -4.32 23.84
N GLU A 509 3.01 -3.27 24.63
CA GLU A 509 4.14 -3.01 25.55
C GLU A 509 4.24 -4.06 26.67
N SER A 510 3.11 -4.60 27.11
CA SER A 510 3.02 -5.59 28.17
C SER A 510 3.28 -7.03 27.72
N THR A 511 3.49 -7.27 26.41
CA THR A 511 3.74 -8.61 25.88
C THR A 511 5.20 -9.02 26.01
N PHE A 512 5.44 -10.27 26.41
CA PHE A 512 6.74 -10.91 26.32
C PHE A 512 7.04 -11.28 24.86
N GLY A 513 8.25 -10.98 24.38
CA GLY A 513 8.69 -11.34 23.03
C GLY A 513 8.40 -10.25 21.97
N LYS A 514 8.81 -9.02 22.23
CA LYS A 514 8.59 -7.81 21.38
C LYS A 514 8.97 -7.93 19.89
N ASN A 515 9.68 -8.99 19.48
CA ASN A 515 10.17 -9.16 18.10
C ASN A 515 9.68 -10.44 17.40
N THR A 516 8.69 -11.14 17.93
CA THR A 516 8.19 -12.38 17.31
C THR A 516 6.68 -12.28 17.07
N SER A 517 6.21 -12.90 15.99
CA SER A 517 4.79 -13.14 15.70
C SER A 517 4.03 -13.93 16.79
N GLN A 518 4.67 -14.19 17.93
CA GLN A 518 4.18 -14.99 19.06
C GLN A 518 4.11 -14.20 20.38
N GLY A 519 3.87 -12.89 20.34
CA GLY A 519 3.59 -12.13 21.56
C GLY A 519 2.53 -12.84 22.40
N ASN A 520 2.67 -12.83 23.72
CA ASN A 520 1.75 -13.46 24.67
C ASN A 520 1.42 -12.51 25.82
N LEU A 521 0.15 -12.12 25.92
CA LEU A 521 -0.34 -11.28 27.01
C LEU A 521 -0.61 -12.13 28.27
N ASN A 522 0.05 -11.77 29.36
CA ASN A 522 -0.16 -12.44 30.63
C ASN A 522 -1.48 -11.98 31.28
N VAL A 523 -2.40 -12.93 31.53
CA VAL A 523 -3.67 -12.66 32.22
C VAL A 523 -3.48 -12.02 33.59
N LYS A 524 -2.39 -12.31 34.30
CA LYS A 524 -2.08 -11.68 35.58
C LYS A 524 -1.89 -10.17 35.43
N LYS A 525 -1.14 -9.73 34.39
CA LYS A 525 -0.99 -8.29 34.09
C LYS A 525 -2.31 -7.64 33.69
N LEU A 526 -3.12 -8.35 32.90
CA LEU A 526 -4.44 -7.85 32.52
C LEU A 526 -5.33 -7.57 33.75
N ARG A 527 -5.24 -8.39 34.79
CA ARG A 527 -5.99 -8.24 36.05
C ARG A 527 -5.61 -6.95 36.81
N GLU A 528 -4.35 -6.58 36.75
CA GLU A 528 -3.74 -5.47 37.47
C GLU A 528 -4.01 -4.11 36.79
N LEU A 529 -4.44 -4.10 35.50
CA LEU A 529 -4.61 -2.86 34.74
C LEU A 529 -5.63 -1.91 35.36
N PRO A 530 -5.30 -0.61 35.41
CA PRO A 530 -6.27 0.42 35.78
C PRO A 530 -7.26 0.65 34.63
N ILE A 531 -8.53 0.68 34.97
CA ILE A 531 -9.66 0.95 34.05
C ILE A 531 -10.36 2.23 34.53
N PRO A 532 -10.59 3.22 33.66
CA PRO A 532 -11.38 4.39 34.02
C PRO A 532 -12.87 4.01 34.02
N LEU A 533 -13.52 4.13 35.16
CA LEU A 533 -14.91 3.74 35.35
C LEU A 533 -15.81 4.97 35.51
N PRO A 534 -16.68 5.28 34.54
CA PRO A 534 -17.71 6.30 34.65
C PRO A 534 -18.88 5.87 35.52
N PRO A 535 -19.74 6.79 35.96
CA PRO A 535 -21.11 6.49 36.38
C PRO A 535 -21.84 5.61 35.38
N ILE A 536 -22.73 4.71 35.87
CA ILE A 536 -23.37 3.70 35.01
C ILE A 536 -24.22 4.32 33.89
N GLU A 537 -24.87 5.44 34.13
CA GLU A 537 -25.68 6.14 33.13
C GLU A 537 -24.76 6.84 32.09
N GLU A 538 -23.62 7.35 32.52
CA GLU A 538 -22.63 7.91 31.61
C GLU A 538 -21.99 6.83 30.72
N GLN A 539 -21.71 5.62 31.25
CA GLN A 539 -21.27 4.49 30.42
C GLN A 539 -22.24 4.24 29.26
N LYS A 540 -23.56 4.28 29.52
CA LYS A 540 -24.60 4.11 28.49
C LYS A 540 -24.61 5.24 27.47
N ARG A 541 -24.48 6.52 27.92
CA ARG A 541 -24.42 7.69 27.03
C ARG A 541 -23.19 7.63 26.13
N ILE A 542 -22.02 7.29 26.68
CA ILE A 542 -20.78 7.12 25.93
C ILE A 542 -20.96 6.06 24.83
N VAL A 543 -21.47 4.87 25.19
CA VAL A 543 -21.71 3.79 24.23
C VAL A 543 -22.63 4.24 23.09
N SER A 544 -23.77 4.85 23.43
CA SER A 544 -24.74 5.35 22.44
C SER A 544 -24.11 6.40 21.50
N LYS A 545 -23.32 7.33 22.04
CA LYS A 545 -22.64 8.36 21.25
C LYS A 545 -21.58 7.76 20.32
N VAL A 546 -20.76 6.84 20.84
CA VAL A 546 -19.74 6.15 20.03
C VAL A 546 -20.41 5.35 18.90
N GLU A 547 -21.44 4.57 19.18
CA GLU A 547 -22.17 3.80 18.15
C GLU A 547 -22.75 4.70 17.06
N SER A 548 -23.30 5.84 17.43
CA SER A 548 -23.80 6.84 16.46
C SER A 548 -22.68 7.39 15.57
N LEU A 549 -21.55 7.79 16.15
CA LEU A 549 -20.41 8.33 15.42
C LEU A 549 -19.73 7.26 14.54
N MET A 550 -19.62 6.02 15.01
CA MET A 550 -19.06 4.92 14.21
C MET A 550 -19.92 4.61 12.97
N LYS A 551 -21.26 4.69 13.08
CA LYS A 551 -22.14 4.57 11.90
C LYS A 551 -21.87 5.66 10.87
N ILE A 552 -21.61 6.90 11.29
CA ILE A 552 -21.23 7.97 10.37
C ILE A 552 -19.90 7.64 9.69
N CYS A 553 -18.92 7.15 10.44
CA CYS A 553 -17.64 6.70 9.88
C CYS A 553 -17.83 5.57 8.84
N ASP A 554 -18.74 4.61 9.10
CA ASP A 554 -19.03 3.52 8.15
C ASP A 554 -19.60 4.06 6.83
N LEU A 555 -20.59 4.96 6.89
CA LEU A 555 -21.16 5.61 5.69
C LEU A 555 -20.12 6.40 4.88
N LEU A 556 -19.21 7.08 5.58
CA LEU A 556 -18.15 7.84 4.94
C LEU A 556 -17.11 6.94 4.27
N GLU A 557 -16.77 5.82 4.88
CA GLU A 557 -15.88 4.81 4.32
C GLU A 557 -16.48 4.15 3.06
N GLU A 558 -17.78 3.87 3.07
CA GLU A 558 -18.53 3.39 1.89
C GLU A 558 -18.50 4.44 0.76
N LYS A 559 -18.73 5.72 1.06
CA LYS A 559 -18.68 6.81 0.08
C LYS A 559 -17.29 6.96 -0.54
N ILE A 560 -16.22 6.88 0.27
CA ILE A 560 -14.83 6.90 -0.22
C ILE A 560 -14.60 5.71 -1.16
N THR A 561 -14.99 4.51 -0.76
CA THR A 561 -14.83 3.29 -1.56
C THR A 561 -15.57 3.36 -2.91
N LEU A 562 -16.79 3.89 -2.90
CA LEU A 562 -17.57 4.10 -4.14
C LEU A 562 -16.88 5.11 -5.06
N ASN A 563 -16.40 6.22 -4.52
CA ASN A 563 -15.68 7.23 -5.28
C ASN A 563 -14.37 6.70 -5.89
N GLU A 564 -13.64 5.82 -5.19
CA GLU A 564 -12.45 5.15 -5.72
C GLU A 564 -12.81 4.28 -6.93
N LYS A 565 -13.87 3.47 -6.83
CA LYS A 565 -14.36 2.63 -7.93
C LYS A 565 -14.83 3.43 -9.14
N ILE A 566 -15.54 4.54 -8.93
CA ILE A 566 -15.99 5.44 -10.02
C ILE A 566 -14.77 6.03 -10.74
N SER A 567 -13.77 6.50 -10.00
CA SER A 567 -12.54 7.06 -10.57
C SER A 567 -11.79 6.02 -11.40
N GLU A 568 -11.68 4.80 -10.91
CA GLU A 568 -11.04 3.69 -11.61
C GLU A 568 -11.79 3.31 -12.90
N ASN A 569 -13.11 3.19 -12.84
CA ASN A 569 -13.95 2.87 -14.01
C ASN A 569 -13.88 3.97 -15.08
N LEU A 570 -13.86 5.25 -14.69
CA LEU A 570 -13.69 6.36 -15.60
C LEU A 570 -12.33 6.27 -16.32
N LEU A 571 -11.25 6.01 -15.60
CA LEU A 571 -9.92 5.81 -16.18
C LEU A 571 -9.90 4.65 -17.18
N LEU A 572 -10.48 3.50 -16.81
CA LEU A 572 -10.56 2.33 -17.69
C LEU A 572 -11.39 2.58 -18.95
N SER A 573 -12.40 3.44 -18.89
CA SER A 573 -13.21 3.81 -20.06
C SER A 573 -12.44 4.64 -21.10
N PHE A 574 -11.32 5.27 -20.71
CA PHE A 574 -10.44 6.01 -21.61
C PHE A 574 -9.37 5.13 -22.28
N ILE A 575 -9.10 3.95 -21.72
CA ILE A 575 -8.08 3.02 -22.23
C ILE A 575 -8.69 2.11 -23.32
N LYS A 576 -9.99 1.83 -23.24
CA LYS A 576 -10.74 1.11 -24.28
C LYS A 576 -11.08 2.04 -25.45
#